data_facb9a464664e91c93f5b23469f0fe17
#
_entry.id   facb9a464664e91c93f5b23469f0fe17
#
_cell.length_a   1.000
_cell.length_b   1.000
_cell.length_c   1.000
_cell.angle_alpha   90.00
_cell.angle_beta   90.00
_cell.angle_gamma   90.00
#
_symmetry.space_group_name_H-M   'P 1'
#
loop_
_entity.id
_entity.type
_entity.pdbx_description
1 polymer ?
#
loop_
_entity_poly.entity_id
_entity_poly.type
_entity_poly.pdbx_seq_one_letter_code
_entity_poly.pdbx_strand_id
1 'polypeptide(L)'
;MKKILFCLTLCMFILACNDDKTKTASADAEKPAATADKPATDLPYTASYSSSWSQDVSDADLKMVLTTYKDWENGNISGLSKGMGDTVTVDLYTGDRVVKSNADLMKMWTTTRDSMSSVRIDMGGWEKMYSTDKKESYIVTWYDEYDTYKTGKVDSASYHDINQVKNGKIIWYAQYKRPKK
;
A
#
# COMPACT_ATOMS: atom_id res chain seq x y z
N MET A 1 29.27 -37.86 -30.83
CA MET A 1 29.94 -37.64 -32.12
C MET A 1 29.32 -36.47 -32.83
N LYS A 2 30.13 -35.63 -33.35
CA LYS A 2 30.02 -34.42 -34.21
C LYS A 2 30.00 -33.08 -33.47
N LYS A 3 31.21 -32.54 -33.38
CA LYS A 3 31.65 -31.16 -33.23
C LYS A 3 31.37 -30.41 -34.53
N ILE A 4 30.97 -29.15 -34.47
CA ILE A 4 31.24 -28.09 -35.46
C ILE A 4 31.25 -26.79 -34.65
N LEU A 5 32.23 -26.20 -34.62
CA LEU A 5 33.30 -25.21 -34.68
C LEU A 5 33.11 -24.23 -35.85
N PHE A 6 33.57 -22.98 -35.62
CA PHE A 6 33.76 -21.81 -36.54
C PHE A 6 32.53 -20.86 -36.63
N CYS A 7 32.67 -19.53 -36.51
CA CYS A 7 33.74 -18.65 -36.97
C CYS A 7 33.73 -17.30 -36.22
N LEU A 8 34.92 -16.85 -35.90
CA LEU A 8 35.31 -15.51 -35.49
C LEU A 8 35.24 -14.58 -36.70
N THR A 9 34.65 -13.39 -36.60
CA THR A 9 34.93 -12.31 -37.56
C THR A 9 35.16 -11.00 -36.80
N LEU A 10 36.43 -10.67 -36.76
CA LEU A 10 37.05 -9.42 -36.30
C LEU A 10 36.94 -8.40 -37.44
N CYS A 11 36.30 -7.27 -37.24
CA CYS A 11 36.41 -6.11 -38.10
C CYS A 11 36.93 -4.91 -37.31
N MET A 12 38.25 -4.66 -37.48
CA MET A 12 38.87 -3.36 -37.24
C MET A 12 38.61 -2.46 -38.46
N PHE A 13 38.20 -1.23 -38.25
CA PHE A 13 38.44 -0.09 -39.13
C PHE A 13 38.53 1.19 -38.30
N ILE A 14 39.77 1.64 -38.08
CA ILE A 14 40.50 2.79 -38.64
C ILE A 14 40.01 4.16 -38.17
N LEU A 15 40.94 4.81 -37.44
CA LEU A 15 40.98 6.22 -37.06
C LEU A 15 40.94 7.15 -38.28
N ALA A 16 40.17 8.22 -38.18
CA ALA A 16 40.45 9.47 -38.88
C ALA A 16 40.28 10.64 -37.91
N CYS A 17 41.40 11.24 -37.54
CA CYS A 17 41.42 12.56 -36.92
C CYS A 17 40.98 13.61 -37.94
N ASN A 18 40.12 14.51 -37.53
CA ASN A 18 40.05 15.84 -38.13
C ASN A 18 39.88 16.88 -37.02
N ASP A 19 40.91 17.68 -36.87
CA ASP A 19 40.89 18.87 -36.02
C ASP A 19 39.96 19.92 -36.61
N ASP A 20 38.92 20.31 -35.86
CA ASP A 20 38.35 21.63 -36.04
C ASP A 20 37.88 22.19 -34.71
N LYS A 21 38.50 23.29 -34.32
CA LYS A 21 38.23 24.05 -33.10
C LYS A 21 36.86 24.70 -33.22
N THR A 22 35.87 24.16 -32.51
CA THR A 22 34.65 24.89 -32.23
C THR A 22 34.35 24.77 -30.75
N LYS A 23 34.16 25.93 -30.14
CA LYS A 23 33.94 26.19 -28.73
C LYS A 23 32.91 25.24 -28.11
N THR A 24 33.36 24.42 -27.17
CA THR A 24 32.52 23.63 -26.31
C THR A 24 31.80 24.57 -25.35
N ALA A 25 30.52 24.81 -25.58
CA ALA A 25 29.62 25.31 -24.55
C ALA A 25 29.42 24.17 -23.54
N SER A 26 29.93 24.38 -22.34
CA SER A 26 29.67 23.54 -21.18
C SER A 26 28.17 23.48 -20.96
N ALA A 27 27.56 22.35 -21.22
CA ALA A 27 26.22 22.08 -20.71
C ALA A 27 26.39 21.80 -19.21
N ASP A 28 26.26 22.84 -18.40
CA ASP A 28 25.96 22.69 -16.98
C ASP A 28 24.67 21.85 -16.89
N ALA A 29 24.82 20.65 -16.36
CA ALA A 29 23.68 19.87 -15.91
C ALA A 29 23.01 20.67 -14.79
N GLU A 30 21.93 21.31 -15.11
CA GLU A 30 21.10 22.04 -14.19
C GLU A 30 20.65 21.07 -13.09
N LYS A 31 21.33 21.13 -11.97
CA LYS A 31 20.89 20.50 -10.72
C LYS A 31 19.46 20.95 -10.47
N PRO A 32 18.48 20.05 -10.27
CA PRO A 32 17.12 20.46 -9.98
C PRO A 32 17.16 21.51 -8.87
N ALA A 33 16.70 22.71 -9.15
CA ALA A 33 16.57 23.76 -8.18
C ALA A 33 15.76 23.20 -7.02
N ALA A 34 16.36 23.24 -5.82
CA ALA A 34 15.63 22.97 -4.60
C ALA A 34 14.38 23.86 -4.63
N THR A 35 13.21 23.25 -4.64
CA THR A 35 11.93 23.96 -4.54
C THR A 35 12.03 24.85 -3.32
N ALA A 36 12.02 26.15 -3.57
CA ALA A 36 12.01 27.15 -2.50
C ALA A 36 10.87 26.78 -1.55
N ASP A 37 11.20 26.64 -0.28
CA ASP A 37 10.22 26.35 0.77
C ASP A 37 9.08 27.34 0.64
N LYS A 38 7.89 26.81 0.31
CA LYS A 38 6.68 27.61 0.31
C LYS A 38 6.54 28.15 1.73
N PRO A 39 6.35 29.48 1.93
CA PRO A 39 6.26 30.03 3.27
C PRO A 39 5.25 29.22 4.09
N ALA A 40 5.65 28.82 5.30
CA ALA A 40 4.79 28.03 6.18
C ALA A 40 3.47 28.78 6.34
N THR A 41 2.37 28.12 5.93
CA THR A 41 1.04 28.65 6.15
C THR A 41 0.81 28.72 7.67
N ASP A 42 0.38 29.88 8.19
CA ASP A 42 -0.01 30.02 9.58
C ASP A 42 -1.28 29.18 9.82
N LEU A 43 -1.10 27.98 10.34
CA LEU A 43 -2.18 27.05 10.61
C LEU A 43 -2.62 27.17 12.07
N PRO A 44 -3.95 27.10 12.37
CA PRO A 44 -4.46 27.25 13.73
C PRO A 44 -4.10 26.10 14.66
N TYR A 45 -3.57 24.99 14.11
CA TYR A 45 -3.18 23.80 14.86
C TYR A 45 -1.84 23.26 14.42
N THR A 46 -1.10 22.72 15.36
CA THR A 46 0.09 21.89 15.10
C THR A 46 -0.31 20.43 15.16
N ALA A 47 0.03 19.65 14.12
CA ALA A 47 -0.25 18.22 14.12
C ALA A 47 0.57 17.51 15.19
N SER A 48 -0.09 16.73 16.05
CA SER A 48 0.56 15.97 17.13
C SER A 48 1.29 14.72 16.61
N TYR A 49 0.94 14.23 15.42
CA TYR A 49 1.53 13.04 14.82
C TYR A 49 2.41 13.38 13.60
N SER A 50 1.80 13.76 12.49
CA SER A 50 2.50 14.13 11.25
C SER A 50 1.72 15.21 10.51
N SER A 51 2.44 16.19 9.96
CA SER A 51 1.90 17.22 9.05
C SER A 51 2.50 17.12 7.66
N SER A 52 3.41 16.17 7.43
CA SER A 52 4.17 16.04 6.20
C SER A 52 3.88 14.70 5.52
N TRP A 53 3.10 14.75 4.44
CA TRP A 53 2.59 13.58 3.74
C TRP A 53 2.93 13.62 2.26
N SER A 54 3.21 12.45 1.69
CA SER A 54 3.33 12.21 0.25
C SER A 54 2.56 10.95 -0.13
N GLN A 55 2.49 10.65 -1.43
CA GLN A 55 1.88 9.41 -1.94
C GLN A 55 2.93 8.32 -2.22
N ASP A 56 4.12 8.43 -1.66
CA ASP A 56 5.26 7.54 -1.92
C ASP A 56 5.13 6.20 -1.16
N VAL A 57 4.05 5.49 -1.45
CA VAL A 57 3.81 4.10 -1.02
C VAL A 57 3.83 3.22 -2.25
N SER A 58 4.43 2.03 -2.15
CA SER A 58 4.58 1.12 -3.29
C SER A 58 3.22 0.61 -3.80
N ASP A 59 3.11 0.40 -5.11
CA ASP A 59 1.93 -0.24 -5.70
C ASP A 59 1.78 -1.70 -5.25
N ALA A 60 2.88 -2.34 -4.85
CA ALA A 60 2.85 -3.68 -4.29
C ALA A 60 2.15 -3.70 -2.92
N ASP A 61 2.42 -2.69 -2.06
CA ASP A 61 1.74 -2.55 -0.77
C ASP A 61 0.26 -2.21 -0.95
N LEU A 62 -0.07 -1.30 -1.87
CA LEU A 62 -1.46 -1.01 -2.23
C LEU A 62 -2.19 -2.28 -2.68
N LYS A 63 -1.60 -3.02 -3.63
CA LYS A 63 -2.19 -4.26 -4.13
C LYS A 63 -2.37 -5.29 -3.02
N MET A 64 -1.39 -5.43 -2.13
CA MET A 64 -1.47 -6.34 -0.99
C MET A 64 -2.63 -5.99 -0.08
N VAL A 65 -2.78 -4.71 0.31
CA VAL A 65 -3.91 -4.26 1.14
C VAL A 65 -5.24 -4.51 0.45
N LEU A 66 -5.41 -4.11 -0.81
CA LEU A 66 -6.67 -4.35 -1.54
C LEU A 66 -6.99 -5.84 -1.73
N THR A 67 -5.95 -6.69 -1.82
CA THR A 67 -6.14 -8.14 -1.88
C THR A 67 -6.71 -8.68 -0.57
N THR A 68 -6.36 -8.13 0.59
CA THR A 68 -6.95 -8.59 1.88
C THR A 68 -8.47 -8.38 1.94
N TYR A 69 -9.00 -7.30 1.35
CA TYR A 69 -10.45 -7.10 1.24
C TYR A 69 -11.11 -8.15 0.35
N LYS A 70 -10.49 -8.52 -0.78
CA LYS A 70 -10.98 -9.62 -1.63
C LYS A 70 -10.89 -10.97 -0.95
N ASP A 71 -9.84 -11.19 -0.17
CA ASP A 71 -9.71 -12.43 0.62
C ASP A 71 -10.81 -12.52 1.69
N TRP A 72 -11.13 -11.41 2.36
CA TRP A 72 -12.25 -11.34 3.30
C TRP A 72 -13.59 -11.60 2.60
N GLU A 73 -13.88 -10.91 1.51
CA GLU A 73 -15.08 -11.10 0.71
C GLU A 73 -15.27 -12.57 0.31
N ASN A 74 -14.21 -13.23 -0.12
CA ASN A 74 -14.22 -14.62 -0.58
C ASN A 74 -14.09 -15.65 0.55
N GLY A 75 -13.92 -15.23 1.81
CA GLY A 75 -13.67 -16.13 2.94
C GLY A 75 -12.30 -16.81 2.89
N ASN A 76 -11.34 -16.26 2.16
CA ASN A 76 -9.98 -16.76 2.04
C ASN A 76 -9.12 -16.31 3.23
N ILE A 77 -9.35 -16.89 4.41
CA ILE A 77 -8.61 -16.53 5.64
C ILE A 77 -7.10 -16.77 5.49
N SER A 78 -6.71 -17.81 4.74
CA SER A 78 -5.29 -18.07 4.45
C SER A 78 -4.63 -16.96 3.63
N GLY A 79 -5.35 -16.39 2.65
CA GLY A 79 -4.89 -15.23 1.89
C GLY A 79 -4.77 -14.00 2.78
N LEU A 80 -5.76 -13.74 3.60
CA LEU A 80 -5.81 -12.65 4.57
C LEU A 80 -4.60 -12.70 5.53
N SER A 81 -4.29 -13.89 6.08
CA SER A 81 -3.12 -14.13 6.93
C SER A 81 -1.80 -13.71 6.26
N LYS A 82 -1.67 -13.93 4.95
CA LYS A 82 -0.46 -13.53 4.20
C LYS A 82 -0.26 -12.03 4.11
N GLY A 83 -1.32 -11.24 4.18
CA GLY A 83 -1.27 -9.78 4.19
C GLY A 83 -0.94 -9.19 5.56
N MET A 84 -1.10 -9.95 6.65
CA MET A 84 -0.92 -9.47 8.02
C MET A 84 0.50 -9.75 8.54
N GLY A 85 0.99 -8.87 9.41
CA GLY A 85 2.23 -9.07 10.15
C GLY A 85 2.11 -10.17 11.22
N ASP A 86 3.24 -10.57 11.81
CA ASP A 86 3.28 -11.59 12.87
C ASP A 86 2.47 -11.18 14.11
N THR A 87 2.45 -9.90 14.40
CA THR A 87 1.61 -9.26 15.41
C THR A 87 0.93 -8.06 14.77
N VAL A 88 -0.37 -7.92 14.99
CA VAL A 88 -1.18 -6.84 14.44
C VAL A 88 -1.95 -6.14 15.56
N THR A 89 -1.90 -4.82 15.57
CA THR A 89 -2.79 -3.99 16.38
C THR A 89 -4.02 -3.62 15.58
N VAL A 90 -5.19 -3.79 16.16
CA VAL A 90 -6.47 -3.47 15.54
C VAL A 90 -7.24 -2.51 16.43
N ASP A 91 -7.56 -1.35 15.90
CA ASP A 91 -8.51 -0.40 16.51
C ASP A 91 -9.89 -0.61 15.89
N LEU A 92 -10.75 -1.25 16.64
CA LEU A 92 -12.10 -1.58 16.17
C LEU A 92 -13.02 -0.34 16.23
N TYR A 93 -14.01 -0.31 15.35
CA TYR A 93 -15.05 0.74 15.34
C TYR A 93 -15.86 0.82 16.64
N THR A 94 -15.80 -0.19 17.51
CA THR A 94 -16.39 -0.20 18.86
C THR A 94 -15.62 0.66 19.85
N GLY A 95 -14.40 1.09 19.49
CA GLY A 95 -13.47 1.80 20.38
C GLY A 95 -12.47 0.87 21.08
N ASP A 96 -12.61 -0.43 20.90
CA ASP A 96 -11.67 -1.41 21.48
C ASP A 96 -10.39 -1.47 20.68
N ARG A 97 -9.25 -1.56 21.38
CA ARG A 97 -7.95 -1.87 20.80
C ARG A 97 -7.55 -3.30 21.16
N VAL A 98 -7.24 -4.10 20.16
CA VAL A 98 -6.74 -5.45 20.35
C VAL A 98 -5.36 -5.60 19.71
N VAL A 99 -4.45 -6.31 20.41
CA VAL A 99 -3.14 -6.69 19.87
C VAL A 99 -3.10 -8.20 19.85
N LYS A 100 -2.89 -8.79 18.68
CA LYS A 100 -2.96 -10.24 18.50
C LYS A 100 -1.83 -10.73 17.62
N SER A 101 -1.39 -11.97 17.89
CA SER A 101 -0.61 -12.72 16.91
C SER A 101 -1.43 -12.92 15.63
N ASN A 102 -0.76 -13.08 14.49
CA ASN A 102 -1.43 -13.39 13.22
C ASN A 102 -2.36 -14.62 13.39
N ALA A 103 -1.87 -15.68 14.03
CA ALA A 103 -2.66 -16.89 14.24
C ALA A 103 -3.94 -16.64 15.05
N ASP A 104 -3.88 -15.84 16.12
CA ASP A 104 -5.06 -15.56 16.94
C ASP A 104 -6.02 -14.59 16.27
N LEU A 105 -5.48 -13.65 15.47
CA LEU A 105 -6.29 -12.77 14.63
C LEU A 105 -7.07 -13.58 13.59
N MET A 106 -6.41 -14.55 12.94
CA MET A 106 -7.07 -15.43 11.97
C MET A 106 -8.15 -16.30 12.63
N LYS A 107 -7.94 -16.81 13.83
CA LYS A 107 -8.99 -17.54 14.57
C LYS A 107 -10.22 -16.65 14.83
N MET A 108 -9.99 -15.42 15.26
CA MET A 108 -11.07 -14.45 15.51
C MET A 108 -11.86 -14.17 14.21
N TRP A 109 -11.17 -13.90 13.12
CA TRP A 109 -11.80 -13.62 11.84
C TRP A 109 -12.49 -14.84 11.21
N THR A 110 -11.91 -16.04 11.36
CA THR A 110 -12.58 -17.28 10.95
C THR A 110 -13.93 -17.42 11.65
N THR A 111 -13.96 -17.25 12.99
CA THR A 111 -15.21 -17.33 13.74
C THR A 111 -16.25 -16.33 13.24
N THR A 112 -15.85 -15.10 12.99
CA THR A 112 -16.74 -14.07 12.44
C THR A 112 -17.21 -14.44 11.03
N ARG A 113 -16.29 -14.76 10.13
CA ARG A 113 -16.58 -15.08 8.72
C ARG A 113 -17.45 -16.33 8.59
N ASP A 114 -17.24 -17.33 9.44
CA ASP A 114 -18.03 -18.58 9.44
C ASP A 114 -19.48 -18.37 9.85
N SER A 115 -19.82 -17.25 10.51
CA SER A 115 -21.21 -16.90 10.79
C SER A 115 -21.97 -16.35 9.59
N MET A 116 -21.24 -15.99 8.52
CA MET A 116 -21.76 -15.35 7.32
C MET A 116 -21.90 -16.36 6.17
N SER A 117 -22.95 -16.25 5.39
CA SER A 117 -23.13 -16.97 4.14
C SER A 117 -22.50 -16.25 2.95
N SER A 118 -22.47 -14.93 2.98
CA SER A 118 -21.78 -14.11 1.99
C SER A 118 -21.34 -12.77 2.57
N VAL A 119 -20.28 -12.23 2.00
CA VAL A 119 -19.81 -10.86 2.19
C VAL A 119 -19.62 -10.26 0.80
N ARG A 120 -20.05 -9.02 0.60
CA ARG A 120 -19.83 -8.25 -0.62
C ARG A 120 -19.24 -6.90 -0.25
N ILE A 121 -18.18 -6.52 -0.93
CA ILE A 121 -17.50 -5.25 -0.75
C ILE A 121 -17.59 -4.43 -2.03
N ASP A 122 -18.20 -3.26 -1.93
CA ASP A 122 -18.21 -2.24 -2.97
C ASP A 122 -17.12 -1.21 -2.63
N MET A 123 -15.93 -1.36 -3.21
CA MET A 123 -14.80 -0.48 -2.95
C MET A 123 -15.03 0.89 -3.58
N GLY A 124 -15.22 1.91 -2.76
CA GLY A 124 -15.46 3.29 -3.19
C GLY A 124 -14.17 4.03 -3.57
N GLY A 125 -13.06 3.72 -2.92
CA GLY A 125 -11.78 4.37 -3.20
C GLY A 125 -10.68 4.00 -2.22
N TRP A 126 -9.48 4.48 -2.53
CA TRP A 126 -8.30 4.35 -1.68
C TRP A 126 -7.36 5.52 -1.87
N GLU A 127 -6.48 5.73 -0.89
CA GLU A 127 -5.41 6.73 -0.93
C GLU A 127 -4.12 6.13 -0.36
N LYS A 128 -2.99 6.44 -1.00
CA LYS A 128 -1.65 6.13 -0.54
C LYS A 128 -1.14 7.30 0.29
N MET A 129 -0.70 7.05 1.52
CA MET A 129 -0.19 8.10 2.42
C MET A 129 1.13 7.67 3.03
N TYR A 130 2.19 8.42 2.77
CA TYR A 130 3.49 8.24 3.39
C TYR A 130 3.82 9.44 4.28
N SER A 131 3.97 9.19 5.57
CA SER A 131 4.43 10.20 6.53
C SER A 131 5.94 10.39 6.35
N THR A 132 6.35 11.54 5.82
CA THR A 132 7.76 11.79 5.47
C THR A 132 8.63 12.05 6.70
N ASP A 133 8.04 12.51 7.80
CA ASP A 133 8.69 12.74 9.09
C ASP A 133 8.75 11.49 9.96
N LYS A 134 7.74 10.61 9.93
CA LYS A 134 7.72 9.34 10.68
C LYS A 134 8.32 8.17 9.91
N LYS A 135 8.44 8.28 8.58
CA LYS A 135 8.86 7.19 7.67
C LYS A 135 7.93 5.98 7.73
N GLU A 136 6.64 6.25 7.70
CA GLU A 136 5.58 5.24 7.82
C GLU A 136 4.62 5.31 6.65
N SER A 137 4.23 4.12 6.16
CA SER A 137 3.35 3.95 5.02
C SER A 137 1.95 3.56 5.46
N TYR A 138 0.95 4.17 4.85
CA TYR A 138 -0.46 3.91 5.10
C TYR A 138 -1.22 3.77 3.79
N ILE A 139 -2.22 2.88 3.79
CA ILE A 139 -3.25 2.80 2.77
C ILE A 139 -4.58 3.06 3.46
N VAL A 140 -5.26 4.08 2.98
CA VAL A 140 -6.60 4.44 3.46
C VAL A 140 -7.62 3.95 2.45
N THR A 141 -8.72 3.36 2.91
CA THR A 141 -9.76 2.82 2.04
C THR A 141 -11.15 3.31 2.48
N TRP A 142 -12.04 3.46 1.51
CA TRP A 142 -13.47 3.74 1.72
C TRP A 142 -14.26 2.70 0.95
N TYR A 143 -15.18 2.01 1.64
CA TYR A 143 -15.97 0.97 1.01
C TYR A 143 -17.32 0.78 1.72
N ASP A 144 -18.23 0.16 1.01
CA ASP A 144 -19.46 -0.36 1.56
C ASP A 144 -19.35 -1.89 1.69
N GLU A 145 -19.73 -2.42 2.85
CA GLU A 145 -19.79 -3.85 3.08
C GLU A 145 -21.23 -4.29 3.35
N TYR A 146 -21.58 -5.43 2.80
CA TYR A 146 -22.88 -6.07 2.92
C TYR A 146 -22.68 -7.50 3.38
N ASP A 147 -23.08 -7.79 4.62
CA ASP A 147 -22.94 -9.08 5.26
C ASP A 147 -24.27 -9.81 5.27
N THR A 148 -24.32 -11.01 4.70
CA THR A 148 -25.45 -11.90 4.88
C THR A 148 -25.06 -13.00 5.84
N TYR A 149 -25.71 -13.04 6.99
CA TYR A 149 -25.47 -14.07 7.99
C TYR A 149 -26.22 -15.38 7.65
N LYS A 150 -25.71 -16.52 8.14
CA LYS A 150 -26.37 -17.84 8.00
C LYS A 150 -27.77 -17.88 8.60
N THR A 151 -28.08 -16.97 9.52
CA THR A 151 -29.42 -16.77 10.08
C THR A 151 -30.40 -16.08 9.13
N GLY A 152 -29.95 -15.61 7.99
CA GLY A 152 -30.71 -14.79 7.04
C GLY A 152 -30.70 -13.29 7.36
N LYS A 153 -30.13 -12.87 8.48
CA LYS A 153 -29.94 -11.44 8.78
C LYS A 153 -28.99 -10.82 7.76
N VAL A 154 -29.29 -9.63 7.28
CA VAL A 154 -28.40 -8.80 6.47
C VAL A 154 -27.99 -7.58 7.30
N ASP A 155 -26.71 -7.27 7.29
CA ASP A 155 -26.14 -6.02 7.81
C ASP A 155 -25.43 -5.27 6.68
N SER A 156 -25.43 -3.93 6.73
CA SER A 156 -24.71 -3.12 5.75
C SER A 156 -24.17 -1.84 6.40
N ALA A 157 -22.97 -1.49 6.04
CA ALA A 157 -22.32 -0.29 6.54
C ALA A 157 -21.34 0.29 5.54
N SER A 158 -21.10 1.60 5.66
CA SER A 158 -19.94 2.25 5.05
C SER A 158 -18.77 2.18 6.01
N TYR A 159 -17.61 1.85 5.49
CA TYR A 159 -16.38 1.76 6.25
C TYR A 159 -15.33 2.72 5.73
N HIS A 160 -14.46 3.13 6.63
CA HIS A 160 -13.25 3.88 6.36
C HIS A 160 -12.14 3.25 7.19
N ASP A 161 -11.19 2.60 6.55
CA ASP A 161 -10.09 1.94 7.23
C ASP A 161 -8.77 2.65 6.94
N ILE A 162 -7.90 2.68 7.95
CA ILE A 162 -6.51 3.14 7.82
C ILE A 162 -5.61 1.95 8.10
N ASN A 163 -4.84 1.53 7.11
CA ASN A 163 -3.95 0.37 7.19
C ASN A 163 -2.50 0.83 7.19
N GLN A 164 -1.77 0.63 8.30
CA GLN A 164 -0.33 0.86 8.36
C GLN A 164 0.41 -0.34 7.80
N VAL A 165 1.28 -0.08 6.81
CA VAL A 165 2.05 -1.13 6.13
C VAL A 165 3.53 -1.01 6.48
N LYS A 166 4.13 -2.15 6.81
CA LYS A 166 5.58 -2.27 7.03
C LYS A 166 6.08 -3.59 6.46
N ASN A 167 7.13 -3.53 5.65
CA ASN A 167 7.73 -4.71 5.02
C ASN A 167 6.71 -5.58 4.24
N GLY A 168 5.80 -4.94 3.50
CA GLY A 168 4.78 -5.64 2.72
C GLY A 168 3.70 -6.34 3.56
N LYS A 169 3.46 -5.89 4.81
CA LYS A 169 2.47 -6.45 5.73
C LYS A 169 1.71 -5.35 6.46
N ILE A 170 0.43 -5.58 6.71
CA ILE A 170 -0.37 -4.74 7.61
C ILE A 170 0.04 -5.08 9.04
N ILE A 171 0.52 -4.07 9.80
CA ILE A 171 0.93 -4.21 11.20
C ILE A 171 -0.03 -3.54 12.17
N TRP A 172 -0.81 -2.60 11.66
CA TRP A 172 -1.87 -1.92 12.39
C TRP A 172 -2.97 -1.51 11.42
N TYR A 173 -4.22 -1.59 11.86
CA TYR A 173 -5.30 -0.91 11.17
C TYR A 173 -6.35 -0.38 12.16
N ALA A 174 -6.98 0.73 11.76
CA ALA A 174 -8.13 1.30 12.42
C ALA A 174 -9.34 1.23 11.50
N GLN A 175 -10.46 0.80 12.06
CA GLN A 175 -11.71 0.68 11.33
C GLN A 175 -12.76 1.66 11.87
N TYR A 176 -13.34 2.43 10.98
CA TYR A 176 -14.46 3.33 11.25
C TYR A 176 -15.70 2.83 10.51
N LYS A 177 -16.81 2.69 11.23
CA LYS A 177 -18.06 2.13 10.69
C LYS A 177 -19.20 3.13 10.81
N ARG A 178 -19.95 3.34 9.73
CA ARG A 178 -21.22 4.05 9.70
C ARG A 178 -22.31 3.12 9.19
N PRO A 179 -23.25 2.67 10.05
CA PRO A 179 -24.37 1.84 9.63
C PRO A 179 -25.18 2.52 8.52
N LYS A 180 -25.60 1.75 7.52
CA LYS A 180 -26.59 2.19 6.52
C LYS A 180 -27.98 2.04 7.13
N LYS A 181 -28.85 3.02 6.85
CA LYS A 181 -30.28 2.98 7.25
C LYS A 181 -31.09 2.27 6.20
#